data_db3b35d80d0edd723ac27b53dc2bd0c9
#
_entry.id   db3b35d80d0edd723ac27b53dc2bd0c9
#
_cell.length_a   1.000
_cell.length_b   1.000
_cell.length_c   1.000
_cell.angle_alpha   90.00
_cell.angle_beta   90.00
_cell.angle_gamma   90.00
#
_symmetry.space_group_name_H-M   'P 1'
#
loop_
_entity.id
_entity.type
_entity.pdbx_description
1 polymer ?
#
loop_
_entity_poly.entity_id
_entity_poly.type
_entity_poly.pdbx_seq_one_letter_code
_entity_poly.pdbx_strand_id
1 'polypeptide(L)'
;MSGIEAPGLAFGIEIDATRHLAADADRIEALITIGAPSAEMAGHPPRIAEILIMDRSSSMWGHNKIHEALRAACAAIDGLPDGALFAIIAGNHTTEPVFPATGELAAADAGTRAAARRQVMNLRPDGGTRISRWLIAAAGLFAAGAAPGAARHAVLYTDGKNQHETREELDRALSTCADQFACDVRGLAGDWDYAELEHIADALHGDATAVLRVADLTDDFTQLIRRVRRVVTPRTYLRLTPSEWSRIAAITQEFPRQADLTPDQRPAGDAAVDVPLGAWEERETRRYKLSLRFDPAALPAVKEGESLRAVRVDLLAELAGGVHAHCAEAPLEVRRHATPGFQTQVPESLTRVEKERELTMAMRACADAWLSGRPADADGELAVAIRLARESDDARLPLLEGIAVPAPDGGVRVHPGVTHGEIQRLGLHSTKTGRPAAIAPASGRAGGEGGRSAGARTCRGCGELADEEAGLTFCEACGAQFEGGNLP
;
A
#
# COMPACT_ATOMS: atom_id res chain seq x y z
N MET A 1 -16.08 23.41 13.44
CA MET A 1 -16.14 23.94 12.05
C MET A 1 -16.92 22.92 11.25
N SER A 2 -18.06 23.32 10.68
CA SER A 2 -18.89 22.44 9.84
C SER A 2 -18.06 22.03 8.63
N GLY A 3 -17.73 20.74 8.51
CA GLY A 3 -17.00 20.21 7.35
C GLY A 3 -17.82 20.42 6.07
N ILE A 4 -17.15 20.78 4.99
CA ILE A 4 -17.77 20.80 3.67
C ILE A 4 -17.97 19.34 3.31
N GLU A 5 -19.21 18.92 3.05
CA GLU A 5 -19.48 17.59 2.48
C GLU A 5 -18.96 17.55 1.06
N ALA A 6 -18.26 16.48 0.69
CA ALA A 6 -17.84 16.22 -0.70
C ALA A 6 -18.94 15.41 -1.39
N PRO A 7 -19.83 16.03 -2.19
CA PRO A 7 -20.85 15.28 -2.93
C PRO A 7 -20.14 14.29 -3.86
N GLY A 8 -20.37 12.99 -3.66
CA GLY A 8 -19.82 11.93 -4.50
C GLY A 8 -18.65 11.14 -3.90
N LEU A 9 -17.97 11.62 -2.86
CA LEU A 9 -16.91 10.87 -2.17
C LEU A 9 -17.43 10.17 -0.90
N ALA A 10 -18.47 9.36 -1.02
CA ALA A 10 -19.02 8.60 0.08
C ALA A 10 -18.22 7.31 0.31
N PHE A 11 -17.35 7.31 1.30
CA PHE A 11 -16.64 6.11 1.75
C PHE A 11 -17.50 5.31 2.73
N GLY A 12 -17.32 3.98 2.72
CA GLY A 12 -17.82 3.11 3.79
C GLY A 12 -16.79 3.06 4.93
N ILE A 13 -17.26 3.09 6.19
CA ILE A 13 -16.41 2.88 7.36
C ILE A 13 -17.09 1.93 8.34
N GLU A 14 -16.38 0.88 8.74
CA GLU A 14 -16.82 -0.08 9.74
C GLU A 14 -15.76 -0.22 10.83
N ILE A 15 -16.21 -0.34 12.09
CA ILE A 15 -15.31 -0.53 13.23
C ILE A 15 -15.71 -1.81 13.97
N ASP A 16 -14.82 -2.77 14.00
CA ASP A 16 -14.88 -3.95 14.85
C ASP A 16 -13.89 -3.80 16.00
N ALA A 17 -14.34 -3.97 17.25
CA ALA A 17 -13.54 -3.58 18.39
C ALA A 17 -13.82 -4.39 19.65
N THR A 18 -12.92 -4.34 20.62
CA THR A 18 -13.11 -4.82 21.97
C THR A 18 -14.13 -3.92 22.72
N ARG A 19 -15.42 -4.07 22.37
CA ARG A 19 -16.47 -3.18 22.86
C ARG A 19 -16.89 -3.48 24.30
N HIS A 20 -16.68 -4.71 24.77
CA HIS A 20 -17.04 -5.14 26.12
C HIS A 20 -15.78 -5.32 26.94
N LEU A 21 -15.54 -4.40 27.86
CA LEU A 21 -14.33 -4.31 28.65
C LEU A 21 -14.53 -4.87 30.06
N ALA A 22 -13.56 -5.63 30.54
CA ALA A 22 -13.45 -6.03 31.94
C ALA A 22 -13.20 -4.79 32.84
N ALA A 23 -13.48 -4.91 34.12
CA ALA A 23 -13.33 -3.80 35.07
C ALA A 23 -11.90 -3.27 35.19
N ASP A 24 -10.91 -4.11 34.97
CA ASP A 24 -9.46 -3.85 35.04
C ASP A 24 -8.81 -3.59 33.69
N ALA A 25 -9.59 -3.60 32.60
CA ALA A 25 -9.07 -3.31 31.27
C ALA A 25 -8.53 -1.87 31.21
N ASP A 26 -7.36 -1.70 30.61
CA ASP A 26 -6.68 -0.42 30.36
C ASP A 26 -6.46 -0.12 28.88
N ARG A 27 -6.96 -1.00 28.00
CA ARG A 27 -6.73 -0.97 26.55
C ARG A 27 -8.01 -1.26 25.77
N ILE A 28 -8.14 -0.60 24.63
CA ILE A 28 -9.15 -0.86 23.60
C ILE A 28 -8.42 -1.13 22.30
N GLU A 29 -8.75 -2.25 21.65
CA GLU A 29 -8.27 -2.59 20.31
C GLU A 29 -9.44 -2.50 19.33
N ALA A 30 -9.21 -1.87 18.19
CA ALA A 30 -10.21 -1.73 17.14
C ALA A 30 -9.59 -1.98 15.76
N LEU A 31 -10.35 -2.63 14.88
CA LEU A 31 -10.06 -2.76 13.46
C LEU A 31 -11.03 -1.86 12.70
N ILE A 32 -10.49 -0.83 12.07
CA ILE A 32 -11.23 0.12 11.24
C ILE A 32 -11.07 -0.35 9.80
N THR A 33 -12.17 -0.69 9.15
CA THR A 33 -12.20 -1.06 7.73
C THR A 33 -12.85 0.08 6.95
N ILE A 34 -12.16 0.55 5.91
CA ILE A 34 -12.58 1.66 5.06
C ILE A 34 -12.68 1.16 3.63
N GLY A 35 -13.81 1.43 2.97
CA GLY A 35 -14.06 1.10 1.57
C GLY A 35 -14.27 2.36 0.73
N ALA A 36 -13.52 2.48 -0.38
CA ALA A 36 -13.66 3.59 -1.32
C ALA A 36 -14.88 3.41 -2.25
N PRO A 37 -15.51 4.51 -2.71
CA PRO A 37 -16.59 4.48 -3.67
C PRO A 37 -16.13 3.98 -5.05
N SER A 38 -17.08 3.66 -5.93
CA SER A 38 -16.79 3.47 -7.35
C SER A 38 -16.48 4.81 -8.04
N ALA A 39 -15.79 4.75 -9.19
CA ALA A 39 -15.48 5.96 -9.98
C ALA A 39 -16.74 6.74 -10.41
N GLU A 40 -17.83 6.02 -10.69
CA GLU A 40 -19.13 6.64 -11.05
C GLU A 40 -19.70 7.50 -9.91
N MET A 41 -19.53 7.05 -8.66
CA MET A 41 -19.96 7.76 -7.46
C MET A 41 -19.02 8.91 -7.09
N ALA A 42 -17.73 8.77 -7.35
CA ALA A 42 -16.71 9.77 -7.02
C ALA A 42 -16.75 11.02 -7.91
N GLY A 43 -17.47 10.97 -9.03
CA GLY A 43 -17.57 12.08 -9.97
C GLY A 43 -16.38 12.18 -10.91
N HIS A 44 -15.77 13.37 -11.03
CA HIS A 44 -14.64 13.57 -11.93
C HIS A 44 -13.34 13.03 -11.30
N PRO A 45 -12.64 12.09 -11.96
CA PRO A 45 -11.36 11.62 -11.49
C PRO A 45 -10.33 12.77 -11.43
N PRO A 46 -9.39 12.75 -10.48
CA PRO A 46 -8.35 13.76 -10.40
C PRO A 46 -7.48 13.73 -11.67
N ARG A 47 -6.88 14.88 -12.01
CA ARG A 47 -5.84 14.90 -13.03
C ARG A 47 -4.66 14.06 -12.56
N ILE A 48 -4.06 13.31 -13.48
CA ILE A 48 -2.89 12.47 -13.18
C ILE A 48 -1.64 13.29 -13.45
N ALA A 49 -0.68 13.24 -12.52
CA ALA A 49 0.68 13.70 -12.72
C ALA A 49 1.62 12.53 -12.35
N GLU A 50 2.36 12.03 -13.35
CA GLU A 50 3.18 10.82 -13.23
C GLU A 50 4.65 11.14 -13.47
N ILE A 51 5.56 10.65 -12.60
CA ILE A 51 7.00 10.75 -12.82
C ILE A 51 7.63 9.36 -12.83
N LEU A 52 8.29 9.03 -13.93
CA LEU A 52 9.10 7.82 -14.03
C LEU A 52 10.52 8.14 -13.56
N ILE A 53 10.99 7.48 -12.51
CA ILE A 53 12.34 7.60 -11.98
C ILE A 53 13.10 6.33 -12.36
N MET A 54 14.06 6.45 -13.26
CA MET A 54 14.80 5.34 -13.81
C MET A 54 16.23 5.32 -13.27
N ASP A 55 16.60 4.23 -12.62
CA ASP A 55 17.98 3.96 -12.26
C ASP A 55 18.82 3.76 -13.54
N ARG A 56 19.89 4.54 -13.67
CA ARG A 56 20.90 4.37 -14.70
C ARG A 56 22.30 4.13 -14.12
N SER A 57 22.37 3.61 -12.90
CA SER A 57 23.65 3.24 -12.29
C SER A 57 24.37 2.16 -13.08
N SER A 58 25.67 1.98 -12.84
CA SER A 58 26.50 1.03 -13.60
C SER A 58 26.05 -0.42 -13.47
N SER A 59 25.34 -0.80 -12.40
CA SER A 59 24.75 -2.15 -12.22
C SER A 59 23.73 -2.51 -13.29
N MET A 60 23.09 -1.50 -13.91
CA MET A 60 22.12 -1.69 -15.00
C MET A 60 22.72 -2.22 -16.30
N TRP A 61 24.07 -2.27 -16.46
CA TRP A 61 24.73 -2.90 -17.61
C TRP A 61 24.51 -4.41 -17.68
N GLY A 62 24.36 -5.06 -16.52
CA GLY A 62 24.28 -6.51 -16.44
C GLY A 62 22.95 -7.07 -16.97
N HIS A 63 22.98 -8.27 -17.56
CA HIS A 63 21.79 -9.08 -17.89
C HIS A 63 20.69 -8.34 -18.68
N ASN A 64 21.08 -7.43 -19.59
CA ASN A 64 20.14 -6.66 -20.41
C ASN A 64 19.18 -5.74 -19.65
N LYS A 65 19.42 -5.47 -18.34
CA LYS A 65 18.53 -4.74 -17.46
C LYS A 65 18.13 -3.38 -18.03
N ILE A 66 19.11 -2.58 -18.48
CA ILE A 66 18.82 -1.25 -19.02
C ILE A 66 17.90 -1.31 -20.24
N HIS A 67 18.13 -2.21 -21.18
CA HIS A 67 17.32 -2.28 -22.40
C HIS A 67 15.87 -2.65 -22.10
N GLU A 68 15.65 -3.58 -21.18
CA GLU A 68 14.30 -3.94 -20.74
C GLU A 68 13.64 -2.80 -19.98
N ALA A 69 14.36 -2.12 -19.09
CA ALA A 69 13.83 -0.94 -18.38
C ALA A 69 13.45 0.19 -19.36
N LEU A 70 14.27 0.43 -20.40
CA LEU A 70 13.94 1.43 -21.43
C LEU A 70 12.71 1.04 -22.25
N ARG A 71 12.55 -0.25 -22.59
CA ARG A 71 11.36 -0.73 -23.31
C ARG A 71 10.12 -0.61 -22.45
N ALA A 72 10.21 -0.99 -21.18
CA ALA A 72 9.12 -0.90 -20.24
C ALA A 72 8.72 0.57 -19.97
N ALA A 73 9.69 1.48 -19.83
CA ALA A 73 9.42 2.90 -19.75
C ALA A 73 8.68 3.44 -21.00
N CYS A 74 9.08 2.98 -22.20
CA CYS A 74 8.35 3.33 -23.44
C CYS A 74 6.90 2.83 -23.40
N ALA A 75 6.64 1.62 -22.92
CA ALA A 75 5.29 1.10 -22.76
C ALA A 75 4.46 1.89 -21.73
N ALA A 76 5.08 2.29 -20.61
CA ALA A 76 4.45 3.17 -19.64
C ALA A 76 4.05 4.52 -20.23
N ILE A 77 4.98 5.16 -20.99
CA ILE A 77 4.73 6.42 -21.69
C ILE A 77 3.54 6.30 -22.65
N ASP A 78 3.48 5.20 -23.40
CA ASP A 78 2.39 4.95 -24.35
C ASP A 78 1.05 4.70 -23.65
N GLY A 79 1.06 4.14 -22.43
CA GLY A 79 -0.12 3.87 -21.61
C GLY A 79 -0.69 5.09 -20.87
N LEU A 80 0.04 6.20 -20.81
CA LEU A 80 -0.47 7.43 -20.16
C LEU A 80 -1.71 7.94 -20.88
N PRO A 81 -2.78 8.35 -20.20
CA PRO A 81 -3.94 8.95 -20.83
C PRO A 81 -3.59 10.33 -21.42
N ASP A 82 -4.30 10.72 -22.48
CA ASP A 82 -4.16 12.06 -23.07
C ASP A 82 -4.44 13.15 -22.04
N GLY A 83 -3.59 14.16 -21.99
CA GLY A 83 -3.69 15.25 -21.03
C GLY A 83 -3.14 14.94 -19.63
N ALA A 84 -2.72 13.70 -19.32
CA ALA A 84 -1.97 13.41 -18.12
C ALA A 84 -0.65 14.19 -18.13
N LEU A 85 -0.28 14.76 -17.00
CA LEU A 85 1.02 15.44 -16.85
C LEU A 85 2.09 14.37 -16.55
N PHE A 86 3.26 14.48 -17.18
CA PHE A 86 4.31 13.50 -16.90
C PHE A 86 5.71 14.07 -17.07
N ALA A 87 6.67 13.42 -16.41
CA ALA A 87 8.10 13.62 -16.59
C ALA A 87 8.87 12.31 -16.43
N ILE A 88 10.10 12.29 -16.90
CA ILE A 88 11.03 11.18 -16.74
C ILE A 88 12.34 11.71 -16.21
N ILE A 89 12.81 11.11 -15.13
CA ILE A 89 14.10 11.40 -14.48
C ILE A 89 14.98 10.17 -14.61
N ALA A 90 16.23 10.36 -14.97
CA ALA A 90 17.25 9.33 -14.83
C ALA A 90 18.17 9.69 -13.64
N GLY A 91 18.40 8.69 -12.79
CA GLY A 91 19.20 8.82 -11.59
C GLY A 91 20.40 7.89 -11.56
N ASN A 92 21.50 8.40 -11.07
CA ASN A 92 22.67 7.67 -10.59
C ASN A 92 23.12 8.34 -9.28
N HIS A 93 24.41 8.59 -9.05
CA HIS A 93 24.87 9.48 -7.96
C HIS A 93 24.50 10.95 -8.19
N THR A 94 24.00 11.31 -9.39
CA THR A 94 23.38 12.58 -9.76
C THR A 94 21.95 12.36 -10.25
N THR A 95 21.26 13.43 -10.64
CA THR A 95 19.91 13.35 -11.22
C THR A 95 19.88 14.13 -12.52
N GLU A 96 19.27 13.57 -13.55
CA GLU A 96 19.15 14.14 -14.86
C GLU A 96 17.68 14.14 -15.32
N PRO A 97 17.08 15.30 -15.68
CA PRO A 97 15.80 15.32 -16.34
C PRO A 97 15.95 14.76 -17.76
N VAL A 98 15.25 13.65 -18.04
CA VAL A 98 15.26 13.02 -19.37
C VAL A 98 14.21 13.69 -20.26
N PHE A 99 13.00 13.87 -19.72
CA PHE A 99 11.90 14.50 -20.43
C PHE A 99 10.89 15.09 -19.45
N PRO A 100 10.39 16.30 -19.71
CA PRO A 100 10.98 17.31 -20.59
C PRO A 100 12.25 17.92 -19.97
N ALA A 101 13.16 18.43 -20.81
CA ALA A 101 14.40 19.08 -20.36
C ALA A 101 14.17 20.44 -19.69
N THR A 102 12.94 20.98 -19.74
CA THR A 102 12.59 22.31 -19.19
C THR A 102 12.43 22.34 -17.68
N GLY A 103 12.40 21.15 -16.98
CA GLY A 103 12.16 21.10 -15.54
C GLY A 103 10.69 21.31 -15.15
N GLU A 104 9.76 21.12 -16.08
CA GLU A 104 8.31 21.17 -15.89
C GLU A 104 7.67 19.84 -16.30
N LEU A 105 6.42 19.61 -15.93
CA LEU A 105 5.67 18.44 -16.40
C LEU A 105 5.09 18.73 -17.79
N ALA A 106 5.18 17.76 -18.71
CA ALA A 106 4.55 17.84 -20.04
C ALA A 106 3.17 17.18 -20.03
N ALA A 107 2.22 17.72 -20.76
CA ALA A 107 0.96 17.04 -21.02
C ALA A 107 1.17 15.92 -22.04
N ALA A 108 0.61 14.74 -21.75
CA ALA A 108 0.70 13.57 -22.62
C ALA A 108 -0.17 13.75 -23.87
N ASP A 109 0.47 13.69 -25.03
CA ASP A 109 -0.12 13.61 -26.37
C ASP A 109 0.78 12.76 -27.26
N ALA A 110 0.39 12.55 -28.52
CA ALA A 110 1.18 11.74 -29.45
C ALA A 110 2.60 12.31 -29.67
N GLY A 111 2.75 13.63 -29.72
CA GLY A 111 4.02 14.31 -29.95
C GLY A 111 4.96 14.22 -28.74
N THR A 112 4.46 14.53 -27.56
CA THR A 112 5.21 14.49 -26.30
C THR A 112 5.62 13.07 -25.94
N ARG A 113 4.73 12.05 -26.11
CA ARG A 113 5.09 10.64 -25.93
C ARG A 113 6.21 10.21 -26.89
N ALA A 114 6.11 10.56 -28.18
CA ALA A 114 7.14 10.23 -29.16
C ALA A 114 8.49 10.92 -28.83
N ALA A 115 8.47 12.16 -28.34
CA ALA A 115 9.67 12.86 -27.90
C ALA A 115 10.28 12.19 -26.67
N ALA A 116 9.48 11.89 -25.65
CA ALA A 116 9.91 11.21 -24.44
C ALA A 116 10.58 9.86 -24.74
N ARG A 117 9.96 9.00 -25.56
CA ARG A 117 10.53 7.72 -25.94
C ARG A 117 11.90 7.85 -26.63
N ARG A 118 12.06 8.84 -27.54
CA ARG A 118 13.37 9.09 -28.16
C ARG A 118 14.44 9.47 -27.15
N GLN A 119 14.08 10.25 -26.12
CA GLN A 119 15.01 10.66 -25.06
C GLN A 119 15.39 9.46 -24.18
N VAL A 120 14.40 8.70 -23.72
CA VAL A 120 14.57 7.51 -22.88
C VAL A 120 15.53 6.51 -23.57
N MET A 121 15.34 6.23 -24.85
CA MET A 121 16.18 5.25 -25.60
C MET A 121 17.64 5.66 -25.72
N ASN A 122 17.98 6.91 -25.42
CA ASN A 122 19.37 7.40 -25.41
C ASN A 122 20.09 7.21 -24.08
N LEU A 123 19.37 6.82 -23.00
CA LEU A 123 19.98 6.62 -21.70
C LEU A 123 21.05 5.52 -21.72
N ARG A 124 22.11 5.77 -20.97
CA ARG A 124 23.23 4.83 -20.79
C ARG A 124 23.56 4.70 -19.32
N PRO A 125 23.81 3.49 -18.82
CA PRO A 125 24.24 3.29 -17.44
C PRO A 125 25.58 3.95 -17.15
N ASP A 126 25.68 4.61 -15.99
CA ASP A 126 26.88 5.24 -15.48
C ASP A 126 26.75 5.57 -13.99
N GLY A 127 27.87 5.53 -13.26
CA GLY A 127 27.95 5.95 -11.86
C GLY A 127 27.29 5.00 -10.86
N GLY A 128 27.08 5.48 -9.65
CA GLY A 128 26.48 4.75 -8.54
C GLY A 128 25.02 5.17 -8.27
N THR A 129 24.48 4.79 -7.12
CA THR A 129 23.07 4.98 -6.76
C THR A 129 22.95 5.96 -5.58
N ARG A 130 22.11 7.00 -5.71
CA ARG A 130 21.78 7.96 -4.66
C ARG A 130 20.30 8.37 -4.77
N ILE A 131 19.42 7.60 -4.13
CA ILE A 131 17.97 7.68 -4.29
C ILE A 131 17.40 9.00 -3.76
N SER A 132 17.94 9.56 -2.67
CA SER A 132 17.46 10.80 -2.09
C SER A 132 17.38 11.94 -3.11
N ARG A 133 18.37 12.06 -4.00
CA ARG A 133 18.40 13.11 -5.03
C ARG A 133 17.30 12.92 -6.06
N TRP A 134 16.99 11.68 -6.40
CA TRP A 134 15.96 11.39 -7.39
C TRP A 134 14.58 11.77 -6.86
N LEU A 135 14.31 11.44 -5.59
CA LEU A 135 13.06 11.79 -4.91
C LEU A 135 12.87 13.30 -4.76
N ILE A 136 13.92 14.02 -4.35
CA ILE A 136 13.90 15.49 -4.24
C ILE A 136 13.66 16.15 -5.62
N ALA A 137 14.27 15.61 -6.69
CA ALA A 137 14.03 16.11 -8.04
C ALA A 137 12.59 15.89 -8.48
N ALA A 138 12.01 14.72 -8.19
CA ALA A 138 10.60 14.45 -8.45
C ALA A 138 9.67 15.41 -7.68
N ALA A 139 9.94 15.64 -6.38
CA ALA A 139 9.21 16.63 -5.58
C ALA A 139 9.24 18.03 -6.20
N GLY A 140 10.42 18.46 -6.67
CA GLY A 140 10.60 19.75 -7.35
C GLY A 140 9.76 19.88 -8.62
N LEU A 141 9.72 18.82 -9.46
CA LEU A 141 8.90 18.79 -10.67
C LEU A 141 7.40 18.84 -10.36
N PHE A 142 6.93 18.09 -9.36
CA PHE A 142 5.53 18.15 -8.93
C PHE A 142 5.15 19.53 -8.38
N ALA A 143 6.04 20.16 -7.61
CA ALA A 143 5.80 21.48 -7.07
C ALA A 143 5.71 22.56 -8.16
N ALA A 144 6.53 22.44 -9.21
CA ALA A 144 6.58 23.41 -10.31
C ALA A 144 5.42 23.25 -11.31
N GLY A 145 4.97 22.02 -11.58
CA GLY A 145 4.12 21.72 -12.75
C GLY A 145 2.76 21.09 -12.45
N ALA A 146 2.54 20.48 -11.28
CA ALA A 146 1.29 19.79 -11.02
C ALA A 146 0.20 20.74 -10.53
N ALA A 147 -0.97 20.68 -11.18
CA ALA A 147 -2.14 21.45 -10.76
C ALA A 147 -2.58 21.06 -9.31
N PRO A 148 -3.13 21.99 -8.55
CA PRO A 148 -3.75 21.67 -7.25
C PRO A 148 -4.82 20.57 -7.41
N GLY A 149 -4.81 19.57 -6.50
CA GLY A 149 -5.75 18.44 -6.55
C GLY A 149 -5.42 17.35 -7.58
N ALA A 150 -4.27 17.44 -8.27
CA ALA A 150 -3.80 16.34 -9.12
C ALA A 150 -3.34 15.13 -8.26
N ALA A 151 -3.64 13.93 -8.73
CA ALA A 151 -3.02 12.71 -8.22
C ALA A 151 -1.55 12.68 -8.66
N ARG A 152 -0.64 12.94 -7.73
CA ARG A 152 0.79 12.97 -7.96
C ARG A 152 1.37 11.61 -7.61
N HIS A 153 1.90 10.94 -8.60
CA HIS A 153 2.47 9.61 -8.43
C HIS A 153 3.86 9.54 -9.09
N ALA A 154 4.77 8.84 -8.44
CA ALA A 154 6.06 8.50 -9.01
C ALA A 154 6.27 6.99 -8.96
N VAL A 155 6.98 6.45 -9.92
CA VAL A 155 7.48 5.09 -9.85
C VAL A 155 9.00 5.10 -9.95
N LEU A 156 9.63 4.45 -8.98
CA LEU A 156 11.08 4.29 -8.89
C LEU A 156 11.46 2.86 -9.26
N TYR A 157 12.28 2.70 -10.30
CA TYR A 157 12.89 1.42 -10.68
C TYR A 157 14.37 1.46 -10.37
N THR A 158 14.85 0.49 -9.58
CA THR A 158 16.28 0.35 -9.22
C THR A 158 16.68 -1.12 -9.18
N ASP A 159 17.88 -1.44 -9.60
CA ASP A 159 18.48 -2.76 -9.50
C ASP A 159 19.58 -2.87 -8.45
N GLY A 160 19.86 -1.77 -7.76
CA GLY A 160 21.01 -1.66 -6.88
C GLY A 160 20.68 -1.13 -5.48
N LYS A 161 21.65 -1.34 -4.60
CA LYS A 161 21.64 -0.77 -3.26
C LYS A 161 22.04 0.70 -3.32
N ASN A 162 21.44 1.49 -2.46
CA ASN A 162 21.81 2.88 -2.24
C ASN A 162 23.21 2.96 -1.60
N GLN A 163 24.21 3.36 -2.38
CA GLN A 163 25.63 3.26 -1.96
C GLN A 163 26.30 4.60 -1.71
N HIS A 164 25.69 5.71 -2.13
CA HIS A 164 26.31 7.02 -2.15
C HIS A 164 25.63 8.02 -1.22
N GLU A 165 24.89 7.53 -0.24
CA GLU A 165 24.28 8.34 0.81
C GLU A 165 24.10 7.52 2.09
N THR A 166 23.95 8.22 3.21
CA THR A 166 23.63 7.60 4.49
C THR A 166 22.11 7.43 4.65
N ARG A 167 21.70 6.56 5.59
CA ARG A 167 20.30 6.40 5.95
C ARG A 167 19.65 7.73 6.35
N GLU A 168 20.37 8.55 7.13
CA GLU A 168 19.86 9.84 7.59
C GLU A 168 19.70 10.86 6.44
N GLU A 169 20.49 10.75 5.37
CA GLU A 169 20.30 11.56 4.17
C GLU A 169 19.04 11.16 3.42
N LEU A 170 18.80 9.85 3.29
CA LEU A 170 17.58 9.33 2.70
C LEU A 170 16.35 9.73 3.53
N ASP A 171 16.39 9.57 4.86
CA ASP A 171 15.29 9.92 5.77
C ASP A 171 14.92 11.40 5.70
N ARG A 172 15.91 12.30 5.58
CA ARG A 172 15.68 13.74 5.37
C ARG A 172 15.01 14.02 4.03
N ALA A 173 15.39 13.30 2.97
CA ALA A 173 14.76 13.44 1.66
C ALA A 173 13.31 12.91 1.70
N LEU A 174 13.07 11.77 2.32
CA LEU A 174 11.74 11.20 2.49
C LEU A 174 10.84 12.15 3.28
N SER A 175 11.33 12.72 4.39
CA SER A 175 10.58 13.72 5.17
C SER A 175 10.25 14.98 4.34
N THR A 176 11.14 15.37 3.44
CA THR A 176 10.90 16.50 2.53
C THR A 176 9.84 16.17 1.48
N CYS A 177 9.84 14.93 0.98
CA CYS A 177 8.92 14.45 -0.07
C CYS A 177 7.56 14.00 0.47
N ALA A 178 7.46 13.73 1.76
CA ALA A 178 6.23 13.26 2.40
C ALA A 178 5.04 14.15 2.04
N ASP A 179 3.90 13.54 1.72
CA ASP A 179 2.65 14.18 1.27
C ASP A 179 2.73 15.01 -0.03
N GLN A 180 3.88 15.05 -0.68
CA GLN A 180 3.96 15.73 -1.98
C GLN A 180 3.52 14.84 -3.13
N PHE A 181 3.78 13.52 -3.05
CA PHE A 181 3.39 12.51 -4.02
C PHE A 181 3.46 11.10 -3.41
N ALA A 182 2.74 10.16 -3.98
CA ALA A 182 2.91 8.74 -3.70
C ALA A 182 4.03 8.15 -4.58
N CYS A 183 4.83 7.21 -4.05
CA CYS A 183 5.92 6.61 -4.80
C CYS A 183 5.91 5.09 -4.70
N ASP A 184 5.60 4.43 -5.81
CA ASP A 184 5.79 2.99 -5.95
C ASP A 184 7.26 2.67 -6.23
N VAL A 185 7.80 1.65 -5.57
CA VAL A 185 9.21 1.26 -5.70
C VAL A 185 9.32 -0.15 -6.24
N ARG A 186 10.14 -0.33 -7.25
CA ARG A 186 10.35 -1.61 -7.95
C ARG A 186 11.81 -2.02 -7.89
N GLY A 187 12.08 -3.12 -7.19
CA GLY A 187 13.39 -3.75 -7.17
C GLY A 187 13.58 -4.68 -8.37
N LEU A 188 14.59 -4.41 -9.20
CA LEU A 188 14.89 -5.18 -10.41
C LEU A 188 15.93 -6.25 -10.13
N ALA A 189 15.69 -7.47 -10.59
CA ALA A 189 16.59 -8.61 -10.39
C ALA A 189 16.76 -8.94 -8.89
N GLY A 190 17.89 -8.70 -8.24
CA GLY A 190 18.06 -9.15 -6.87
C GLY A 190 19.14 -8.48 -6.03
N ASP A 191 19.78 -7.39 -6.51
CA ASP A 191 20.89 -6.75 -5.81
C ASP A 191 20.48 -5.59 -4.87
N TRP A 192 19.20 -5.29 -4.80
CA TRP A 192 18.59 -4.26 -3.93
C TRP A 192 18.33 -4.78 -2.51
N ASP A 193 17.95 -3.88 -1.61
CA ASP A 193 17.62 -4.17 -0.21
C ASP A 193 16.12 -4.00 0.02
N TYR A 194 15.42 -5.06 0.45
CA TYR A 194 13.96 -5.04 0.60
C TYR A 194 13.50 -4.05 1.68
N ALA A 195 14.27 -3.92 2.76
CA ALA A 195 13.92 -3.02 3.86
C ALA A 195 14.07 -1.55 3.45
N GLU A 196 15.02 -1.23 2.57
CA GLU A 196 15.18 0.13 2.03
C GLU A 196 14.02 0.47 1.07
N LEU A 197 13.67 -0.45 0.13
CA LEU A 197 12.57 -0.20 -0.79
C LEU A 197 11.23 -0.05 -0.07
N GLU A 198 10.99 -0.89 0.93
CA GLU A 198 9.79 -0.81 1.77
C GLU A 198 9.74 0.51 2.54
N HIS A 199 10.86 0.92 3.13
CA HIS A 199 10.96 2.19 3.84
C HIS A 199 10.62 3.40 2.96
N ILE A 200 11.11 3.41 1.71
CA ILE A 200 10.78 4.47 0.75
C ILE A 200 9.29 4.46 0.42
N ALA A 201 8.74 3.28 0.12
CA ALA A 201 7.34 3.11 -0.22
C ALA A 201 6.41 3.48 0.95
N ASP A 202 6.77 3.10 2.19
CA ASP A 202 6.01 3.46 3.39
C ASP A 202 5.98 4.96 3.61
N ALA A 203 7.15 5.61 3.58
CA ALA A 203 7.26 7.05 3.79
C ALA A 203 6.52 7.89 2.73
N LEU A 204 6.31 7.34 1.52
CA LEU A 204 5.68 8.02 0.39
C LEU A 204 4.33 7.39 -0.01
N HIS A 205 3.69 6.63 0.87
CA HIS A 205 2.36 6.01 0.68
C HIS A 205 2.22 5.19 -0.61
N GLY A 206 3.31 4.58 -1.08
CA GLY A 206 3.34 3.72 -2.26
C GLY A 206 3.42 2.23 -1.90
N ASP A 207 3.76 1.40 -2.89
CA ASP A 207 3.96 -0.03 -2.75
C ASP A 207 5.36 -0.45 -3.21
N ALA A 208 6.02 -1.35 -2.47
CA ALA A 208 7.29 -1.94 -2.85
C ALA A 208 7.07 -3.34 -3.45
N THR A 209 7.65 -3.60 -4.62
CA THR A 209 7.51 -4.89 -5.32
C THR A 209 8.81 -5.28 -6.01
N ALA A 210 9.07 -6.60 -6.07
CA ALA A 210 10.20 -7.18 -6.78
C ALA A 210 9.80 -7.59 -8.20
N VAL A 211 10.55 -7.14 -9.19
CA VAL A 211 10.47 -7.62 -10.58
C VAL A 211 11.70 -8.47 -10.86
N LEU A 212 11.62 -9.77 -10.55
CA LEU A 212 12.76 -10.68 -10.64
C LEU A 212 13.17 -11.00 -12.08
N ARG A 213 12.21 -11.07 -13.00
CA ARG A 213 12.47 -11.26 -14.41
C ARG A 213 12.29 -9.93 -15.15
N VAL A 214 13.35 -9.47 -15.75
CA VAL A 214 13.37 -8.19 -16.47
C VAL A 214 12.33 -8.14 -17.60
N ALA A 215 11.97 -9.30 -18.16
CA ALA A 215 10.91 -9.41 -19.17
C ALA A 215 9.50 -9.02 -18.65
N ASP A 216 9.26 -9.12 -17.34
CA ASP A 216 7.96 -8.82 -16.72
C ASP A 216 7.77 -7.30 -16.50
N LEU A 217 8.80 -6.48 -16.71
CA LEU A 217 8.74 -5.02 -16.49
C LEU A 217 7.65 -4.32 -17.29
N THR A 218 7.43 -4.71 -18.53
CA THR A 218 6.41 -4.08 -19.39
C THR A 218 5.00 -4.29 -18.81
N ASP A 219 4.73 -5.49 -18.30
CA ASP A 219 3.45 -5.83 -17.69
C ASP A 219 3.28 -5.10 -16.35
N ASP A 220 4.32 -5.04 -15.52
CA ASP A 220 4.30 -4.28 -14.27
C ASP A 220 3.97 -2.80 -14.51
N PHE A 221 4.66 -2.14 -15.44
CA PHE A 221 4.36 -0.76 -15.81
C PHE A 221 2.94 -0.56 -16.32
N THR A 222 2.45 -1.49 -17.15
CA THR A 222 1.09 -1.41 -17.68
C THR A 222 0.05 -1.49 -16.57
N GLN A 223 0.24 -2.39 -15.61
CA GLN A 223 -0.64 -2.52 -14.44
C GLN A 223 -0.58 -1.27 -13.57
N LEU A 224 0.60 -0.71 -13.36
CA LEU A 224 0.79 0.48 -12.54
C LEU A 224 0.06 1.70 -13.14
N ILE A 225 0.18 1.95 -14.43
CA ILE A 225 -0.57 3.03 -15.09
C ILE A 225 -2.08 2.80 -15.01
N ARG A 226 -2.55 1.55 -15.11
CA ARG A 226 -3.97 1.23 -14.90
C ARG A 226 -4.42 1.59 -13.47
N ARG A 227 -3.61 1.30 -12.45
CA ARG A 227 -3.91 1.65 -11.05
C ARG A 227 -4.03 3.16 -10.85
N VAL A 228 -3.07 3.92 -11.34
CA VAL A 228 -3.09 5.39 -11.22
C VAL A 228 -4.34 6.01 -11.85
N ARG A 229 -4.83 5.42 -12.95
CA ARG A 229 -6.10 5.85 -13.61
C ARG A 229 -7.36 5.58 -12.79
N ARG A 230 -7.30 4.69 -11.80
CA ARG A 230 -8.41 4.32 -10.91
C ARG A 230 -8.47 5.16 -9.63
N VAL A 231 -7.54 6.08 -9.44
CA VAL A 231 -7.52 6.95 -8.27
C VAL A 231 -8.76 7.83 -8.23
N VAL A 232 -9.53 7.75 -7.14
CA VAL A 232 -10.74 8.56 -6.91
C VAL A 232 -10.47 9.77 -6.04
N THR A 233 -9.47 9.72 -5.17
CA THR A 233 -9.00 10.86 -4.39
C THR A 233 -7.49 10.78 -4.17
N PRO A 234 -6.76 11.88 -4.39
CA PRO A 234 -5.30 11.87 -4.32
C PRO A 234 -4.75 11.92 -2.88
N ARG A 235 -5.53 12.43 -1.91
CA ARG A 235 -5.11 12.56 -0.52
C ARG A 235 -6.27 12.42 0.44
N THR A 236 -6.06 11.58 1.45
CA THR A 236 -7.00 11.40 2.54
C THR A 236 -6.29 11.39 3.88
N TYR A 237 -7.06 11.68 4.91
CA TYR A 237 -6.59 11.68 6.30
C TYR A 237 -7.60 10.94 7.16
N LEU A 238 -7.11 10.08 8.04
CA LEU A 238 -7.90 9.52 9.12
C LEU A 238 -7.75 10.45 10.33
N ARG A 239 -8.81 11.20 10.63
CA ARG A 239 -8.85 12.04 11.82
C ARG A 239 -9.37 11.24 12.99
N LEU A 240 -8.58 11.16 14.04
CA LEU A 240 -8.90 10.49 15.28
C LEU A 240 -9.06 11.55 16.39
N THR A 241 -10.24 11.62 16.98
CA THR A 241 -10.53 12.52 18.11
C THR A 241 -10.83 11.67 19.34
N PRO A 242 -9.82 11.33 20.16
CA PRO A 242 -10.01 10.59 21.41
C PRO A 242 -10.84 11.40 22.39
N SER A 243 -11.55 10.70 23.28
CA SER A 243 -12.20 11.32 24.43
C SER A 243 -11.17 11.69 25.50
N GLU A 244 -11.51 12.58 26.44
CA GLU A 244 -10.60 13.07 27.48
C GLU A 244 -9.96 11.95 28.33
N TRP A 245 -10.65 10.81 28.45
CA TRP A 245 -10.20 9.66 29.23
C TRP A 245 -9.41 8.64 28.41
N SER A 246 -9.29 8.80 27.09
CA SER A 246 -8.59 7.86 26.20
C SER A 246 -7.45 8.56 25.45
N ARG A 247 -6.43 7.79 25.05
CA ARG A 247 -5.33 8.27 24.22
C ARG A 247 -4.96 7.23 23.17
N ILE A 248 -4.51 7.68 22.00
CA ILE A 248 -4.00 6.82 20.95
C ILE A 248 -2.64 6.28 21.39
N ALA A 249 -2.50 4.96 21.41
CA ALA A 249 -1.24 4.28 21.69
C ALA A 249 -0.52 3.90 20.41
N ALA A 250 -1.26 3.40 19.41
CA ALA A 250 -0.72 3.04 18.11
C ALA A 250 -1.83 3.05 17.04
N ILE A 251 -1.44 3.30 15.82
CA ILE A 251 -2.24 3.05 14.62
C ILE A 251 -1.37 2.39 13.56
N THR A 252 -1.85 1.27 13.01
CA THR A 252 -1.14 0.50 12.00
C THR A 252 -2.09 0.15 10.86
N GLN A 253 -1.61 0.21 9.63
CA GLN A 253 -2.31 -0.37 8.50
C GLN A 253 -2.09 -1.89 8.53
N GLU A 254 -3.16 -2.68 8.33
CA GLU A 254 -3.10 -4.14 8.33
C GLU A 254 -3.42 -4.74 6.97
N PHE A 255 -4.07 -3.98 6.09
CA PHE A 255 -4.41 -4.35 4.72
C PHE A 255 -4.42 -3.11 3.83
N PRO A 256 -3.92 -3.19 2.58
CA PRO A 256 -3.42 -4.35 1.81
C PRO A 256 -2.02 -4.80 2.22
N ARG A 257 -1.32 -4.04 3.02
CA ARG A 257 -0.01 -4.35 3.60
C ARG A 257 0.10 -3.82 5.03
N GLN A 258 0.96 -4.44 5.82
CA GLN A 258 1.24 -3.98 7.18
C GLN A 258 2.23 -2.82 7.15
N ALA A 259 1.86 -1.72 7.80
CA ALA A 259 2.71 -0.54 8.00
C ALA A 259 2.38 0.14 9.33
N ASP A 260 3.40 0.63 10.03
CA ASP A 260 3.20 1.44 11.24
C ASP A 260 2.98 2.91 10.84
N LEU A 261 1.77 3.42 11.13
CA LEU A 261 1.39 4.81 10.89
C LEU A 261 1.45 5.66 12.17
N THR A 262 1.90 5.08 13.28
CA THR A 262 2.00 5.80 14.57
C THR A 262 2.93 7.01 14.50
N PRO A 263 4.08 6.96 13.79
CA PRO A 263 4.96 8.13 13.64
C PRO A 263 4.37 9.25 12.77
N ASP A 264 3.38 8.94 11.91
CA ASP A 264 2.82 9.88 10.92
C ASP A 264 1.69 10.75 11.49
N GLN A 265 1.35 10.56 12.76
CA GLN A 265 0.33 11.33 13.45
C GLN A 265 0.67 12.82 13.51
N ARG A 266 -0.28 13.69 13.14
CA ARG A 266 -0.13 15.14 13.14
C ARG A 266 -1.21 15.79 14.01
N PRO A 267 -0.87 16.74 14.87
CA PRO A 267 -1.89 17.48 15.62
C PRO A 267 -2.90 18.16 14.68
N ALA A 268 -4.20 18.00 14.99
CA ALA A 268 -5.30 18.53 14.18
C ALA A 268 -6.33 19.32 15.02
N GLY A 269 -5.87 20.04 16.03
CA GLY A 269 -6.65 20.78 17.01
C GLY A 269 -6.38 20.30 18.43
N ASP A 270 -7.25 20.66 19.38
CA ASP A 270 -6.96 20.50 20.82
C ASP A 270 -6.75 19.04 21.26
N ALA A 271 -7.42 18.08 20.67
CA ALA A 271 -7.28 16.66 21.02
C ALA A 271 -7.23 15.73 19.80
N ALA A 272 -7.49 16.23 18.59
CA ALA A 272 -7.52 15.43 17.38
C ALA A 272 -6.12 15.23 16.78
N VAL A 273 -5.93 14.10 16.13
CA VAL A 273 -4.77 13.83 15.27
C VAL A 273 -5.22 13.41 13.89
N ASP A 274 -4.51 13.84 12.87
CA ASP A 274 -4.65 13.41 11.49
C ASP A 274 -3.54 12.41 11.14
N VAL A 275 -3.94 11.30 10.55
CA VAL A 275 -3.04 10.29 10.01
C VAL A 275 -3.18 10.30 8.49
N PRO A 276 -2.16 10.68 7.71
CA PRO A 276 -2.24 10.66 6.26
C PRO A 276 -2.35 9.23 5.75
N LEU A 277 -3.28 8.98 4.81
CA LEU A 277 -3.52 7.66 4.22
C LEU A 277 -3.16 7.60 2.73
N GLY A 278 -2.75 8.72 2.12
CA GLY A 278 -2.42 8.83 0.72
C GLY A 278 -3.63 8.79 -0.23
N ALA A 279 -3.39 8.35 -1.46
CA ALA A 279 -4.38 8.22 -2.51
C ALA A 279 -5.21 6.95 -2.36
N TRP A 280 -6.46 6.97 -2.89
CA TRP A 280 -7.34 5.81 -2.92
C TRP A 280 -7.81 5.51 -4.34
N GLU A 281 -7.77 4.22 -4.69
CA GLU A 281 -8.37 3.72 -5.91
C GLU A 281 -9.88 3.47 -5.74
N GLU A 282 -10.61 3.43 -6.85
CA GLU A 282 -12.02 3.03 -6.81
C GLU A 282 -12.20 1.63 -6.20
N ARG A 283 -13.23 1.47 -5.37
CA ARG A 283 -13.57 0.19 -4.70
C ARG A 283 -12.44 -0.40 -3.87
N GLU A 284 -11.39 0.37 -3.58
CA GLU A 284 -10.31 -0.07 -2.71
C GLU A 284 -10.81 -0.23 -1.28
N THR A 285 -10.31 -1.27 -0.59
CA THR A 285 -10.57 -1.49 0.84
C THR A 285 -9.25 -1.47 1.58
N ARG A 286 -9.19 -0.77 2.72
CA ARG A 286 -8.05 -0.81 3.64
C ARG A 286 -8.50 -1.08 5.05
N ARG A 287 -7.64 -1.73 5.85
CA ARG A 287 -7.87 -2.01 7.27
C ARG A 287 -6.78 -1.37 8.11
N TYR A 288 -7.20 -0.77 9.22
CA TYR A 288 -6.32 -0.12 10.17
C TYR A 288 -6.61 -0.65 11.57
N LYS A 289 -5.59 -1.08 12.29
CA LYS A 289 -5.70 -1.44 13.70
C LYS A 289 -5.38 -0.20 14.53
N LEU A 290 -6.32 0.19 15.37
CA LEU A 290 -6.20 1.29 16.33
C LEU A 290 -6.11 0.72 17.74
N SER A 291 -5.04 1.05 18.45
CA SER A 291 -4.87 0.73 19.86
C SER A 291 -5.03 2.00 20.69
N LEU A 292 -5.97 1.98 21.63
CA LEU A 292 -6.16 3.05 22.61
C LEU A 292 -5.75 2.56 24.00
N ARG A 293 -5.23 3.48 24.80
CA ARG A 293 -4.99 3.27 26.23
C ARG A 293 -5.80 4.25 27.05
N PHE A 294 -6.18 3.81 28.26
CA PHE A 294 -6.88 4.67 29.22
C PHE A 294 -6.56 4.23 30.65
N ASP A 295 -6.80 5.12 31.60
CA ASP A 295 -6.76 4.78 33.03
C ASP A 295 -8.18 4.34 33.44
N PRO A 296 -8.37 3.09 33.92
CA PRO A 296 -9.67 2.63 34.40
C PRO A 296 -10.28 3.50 35.51
N ALA A 297 -9.44 4.20 36.28
CA ALA A 297 -9.89 5.10 37.34
C ALA A 297 -10.38 6.47 36.82
N ALA A 298 -9.95 6.87 35.62
CA ALA A 298 -10.33 8.12 34.98
C ALA A 298 -11.61 8.03 34.13
N LEU A 299 -12.20 6.83 34.00
CA LEU A 299 -13.42 6.63 33.24
C LEU A 299 -14.58 7.43 33.86
N PRO A 300 -15.43 8.10 33.04
CA PRO A 300 -16.63 8.74 33.52
C PRO A 300 -17.53 7.76 34.28
N ALA A 301 -18.19 8.27 35.34
CA ALA A 301 -19.20 7.49 36.06
C ALA A 301 -20.42 7.30 35.13
N VAL A 302 -20.63 6.10 34.65
CA VAL A 302 -21.76 5.69 33.82
C VAL A 302 -22.50 4.54 34.48
N LYS A 303 -23.77 4.38 34.14
CA LYS A 303 -24.55 3.23 34.59
C LYS A 303 -24.02 1.97 33.89
N GLU A 304 -24.18 0.84 34.57
CA GLU A 304 -23.82 -0.44 33.97
C GLU A 304 -24.57 -0.65 32.63
N GLY A 305 -23.83 -0.99 31.57
CA GLY A 305 -24.37 -1.16 30.22
C GLY A 305 -24.48 0.10 29.37
N GLU A 306 -24.20 1.30 29.89
CA GLU A 306 -24.10 2.50 29.08
C GLU A 306 -22.83 2.48 28.22
N SER A 307 -22.94 3.01 26.99
CA SER A 307 -21.81 3.15 26.07
C SER A 307 -21.03 4.43 26.38
N LEU A 308 -19.72 4.30 26.35
CA LEU A 308 -18.77 5.42 26.39
C LEU A 308 -18.10 5.55 25.03
N ARG A 309 -18.09 6.74 24.45
CA ARG A 309 -17.32 6.99 23.24
C ARG A 309 -15.84 7.08 23.60
N ALA A 310 -15.03 6.17 23.04
CA ALA A 310 -13.57 6.17 23.23
C ALA A 310 -12.86 7.10 22.25
N VAL A 311 -13.28 7.08 20.97
CA VAL A 311 -12.73 7.95 19.93
C VAL A 311 -13.80 8.20 18.87
N ARG A 312 -13.79 9.37 18.23
CA ARG A 312 -14.47 9.62 16.97
C ARG A 312 -13.47 9.45 15.84
N VAL A 313 -13.87 8.70 14.83
CA VAL A 313 -13.08 8.41 13.63
C VAL A 313 -13.74 9.09 12.44
N ASP A 314 -13.05 10.04 11.82
CA ASP A 314 -13.51 10.75 10.63
C ASP A 314 -12.55 10.47 9.47
N LEU A 315 -13.07 10.23 8.28
CA LEU A 315 -12.28 10.20 7.05
C LEU A 315 -12.46 11.51 6.29
N LEU A 316 -11.35 12.14 5.99
CA LEU A 316 -11.30 13.44 5.30
C LEU A 316 -10.57 13.26 3.96
N ALA A 317 -11.05 13.91 2.90
CA ALA A 317 -10.34 14.06 1.64
C ALA A 317 -9.86 15.49 1.44
N GLU A 318 -8.66 15.67 0.93
CA GLU A 318 -8.16 16.98 0.55
C GLU A 318 -8.68 17.36 -0.84
N LEU A 319 -9.43 18.45 -0.91
CA LEU A 319 -9.90 19.05 -2.14
C LEU A 319 -8.88 20.07 -2.68
N ALA A 320 -9.10 20.55 -3.91
CA ALA A 320 -8.31 21.62 -4.49
C ALA A 320 -8.29 22.85 -3.57
N GLY A 321 -7.08 23.38 -3.32
CA GLY A 321 -6.89 24.52 -2.41
C GLY A 321 -6.62 24.16 -0.95
N GLY A 322 -6.41 22.87 -0.62
CA GLY A 322 -6.09 22.42 0.75
C GLY A 322 -7.30 22.39 1.69
N VAL A 323 -8.50 22.41 1.15
CA VAL A 323 -9.74 22.30 1.92
C VAL A 323 -10.03 20.83 2.19
N HIS A 324 -10.28 20.47 3.46
CA HIS A 324 -10.67 19.12 3.82
C HIS A 324 -12.19 18.95 3.72
N ALA A 325 -12.62 17.95 2.95
CA ALA A 325 -13.99 17.51 2.87
C ALA A 325 -14.22 16.28 3.72
N HIS A 326 -15.33 16.23 4.42
CA HIS A 326 -15.74 15.08 5.22
C HIS A 326 -16.34 14.00 4.33
N CYS A 327 -15.81 12.76 4.41
CA CYS A 327 -16.17 11.64 3.56
C CYS A 327 -16.93 10.53 4.30
N ALA A 328 -16.58 10.27 5.56
CA ALA A 328 -17.23 9.28 6.42
C ALA A 328 -16.90 9.54 7.88
N GLU A 329 -17.77 9.07 8.79
CA GLU A 329 -17.52 9.09 10.24
C GLU A 329 -18.05 7.82 10.92
N ALA A 330 -17.41 7.43 12.02
CA ALA A 330 -17.90 6.39 12.90
C ALA A 330 -17.39 6.61 14.33
N PRO A 331 -18.24 6.51 15.36
CA PRO A 331 -17.80 6.51 16.74
C PRO A 331 -17.34 5.11 17.15
N LEU A 332 -16.23 5.03 17.87
CA LEU A 332 -15.86 3.84 18.62
C LEU A 332 -16.43 3.97 20.04
N GLU A 333 -17.40 3.14 20.33
CA GLU A 333 -18.06 3.06 21.64
C GLU A 333 -17.71 1.75 22.34
N VAL A 334 -17.55 1.83 23.66
CA VAL A 334 -17.24 0.69 24.53
C VAL A 334 -18.18 0.66 25.74
N ARG A 335 -18.35 -0.51 26.35
CA ARG A 335 -19.13 -0.75 27.56
C ARG A 335 -18.26 -1.43 28.60
N ARG A 336 -18.26 -0.92 29.80
CA ARG A 336 -17.55 -1.52 30.93
C ARG A 336 -18.47 -2.44 31.72
N HIS A 337 -17.95 -3.60 32.07
CA HIS A 337 -18.64 -4.59 32.91
C HIS A 337 -17.96 -4.65 34.27
N ALA A 338 -18.73 -4.36 35.30
CA ALA A 338 -18.23 -4.43 36.70
C ALA A 338 -18.34 -5.83 37.32
N THR A 339 -18.93 -6.80 36.58
CA THR A 339 -19.15 -8.17 37.05
C THR A 339 -17.81 -8.86 37.31
N PRO A 340 -17.54 -9.37 38.54
CA PRO A 340 -16.32 -10.11 38.84
C PRO A 340 -16.13 -11.29 37.90
N GLY A 341 -14.91 -11.45 37.36
CA GLY A 341 -14.57 -12.54 36.44
C GLY A 341 -15.02 -12.33 34.98
N PHE A 342 -15.64 -11.20 34.64
CA PHE A 342 -15.89 -10.86 33.24
C PHE A 342 -14.57 -10.64 32.52
N GLN A 343 -14.41 -11.26 31.33
CA GLN A 343 -13.22 -11.08 30.49
C GLN A 343 -13.57 -10.19 29.30
N THR A 344 -12.62 -9.33 28.92
CA THR A 344 -12.71 -8.51 27.72
C THR A 344 -12.91 -9.41 26.50
N GLN A 345 -13.93 -9.12 25.69
CA GLN A 345 -14.23 -9.90 24.50
C GLN A 345 -13.42 -9.33 23.33
N VAL A 346 -12.58 -10.19 22.74
CA VAL A 346 -11.77 -9.84 21.56
C VAL A 346 -12.46 -10.36 20.30
N PRO A 347 -12.78 -9.51 19.32
CA PRO A 347 -13.34 -9.93 18.05
C PRO A 347 -12.42 -10.90 17.28
N GLU A 348 -13.01 -11.80 16.51
CA GLU A 348 -12.27 -12.75 15.66
C GLU A 348 -11.41 -12.03 14.62
N SER A 349 -11.87 -10.90 14.09
CA SER A 349 -11.16 -10.05 13.15
C SER A 349 -9.80 -9.57 13.70
N LEU A 350 -9.76 -9.16 14.97
CA LEU A 350 -8.51 -8.77 15.65
C LEU A 350 -7.60 -9.97 15.89
N THR A 351 -8.15 -11.12 16.26
CA THR A 351 -7.36 -12.36 16.41
C THR A 351 -6.72 -12.78 15.08
N ARG A 352 -7.43 -12.61 13.98
CA ARG A 352 -6.90 -12.87 12.63
C ARG A 352 -5.75 -11.94 12.29
N VAL A 353 -5.87 -10.65 12.57
CA VAL A 353 -4.79 -9.67 12.37
C VAL A 353 -3.54 -10.06 13.14
N GLU A 354 -3.65 -10.52 14.39
CA GLU A 354 -2.49 -10.98 15.15
C GLU A 354 -1.79 -12.18 14.49
N LYS A 355 -2.55 -13.16 13.98
CA LYS A 355 -1.99 -14.30 13.24
C LYS A 355 -1.30 -13.87 11.95
N GLU A 356 -1.88 -12.91 11.21
CA GLU A 356 -1.26 -12.33 10.02
C GLU A 356 0.07 -11.63 10.35
N ARG A 357 0.15 -10.98 11.53
CA ARG A 357 1.39 -10.35 12.04
C ARG A 357 2.44 -11.39 12.43
N GLU A 358 2.05 -12.47 13.11
CA GLU A 358 2.97 -13.57 13.44
C GLU A 358 3.58 -14.18 12.17
N LEU A 359 2.76 -14.39 11.13
CA LEU A 359 3.25 -14.87 9.84
C LEU A 359 4.22 -13.87 9.20
N THR A 360 3.91 -12.58 9.21
CA THR A 360 4.80 -11.53 8.71
C THR A 360 6.15 -11.54 9.42
N MET A 361 6.15 -11.68 10.74
CA MET A 361 7.38 -11.74 11.54
C MET A 361 8.22 -12.97 11.19
N ALA A 362 7.61 -14.14 11.05
CA ALA A 362 8.32 -15.37 10.66
C ALA A 362 8.91 -15.28 9.25
N MET A 363 8.17 -14.71 8.28
CA MET A 363 8.66 -14.50 6.92
C MET A 363 9.87 -13.55 6.89
N ARG A 364 9.82 -12.44 7.64
CA ARG A 364 10.96 -11.50 7.76
C ARG A 364 12.15 -12.15 8.43
N ALA A 365 11.93 -12.84 9.54
CA ALA A 365 12.99 -13.54 10.26
C ALA A 365 13.69 -14.59 9.37
N CYS A 366 12.93 -15.31 8.54
CA CYS A 366 13.47 -16.22 7.54
C CYS A 366 14.37 -15.48 6.53
N ALA A 367 13.88 -14.38 5.95
CA ALA A 367 14.64 -13.61 4.97
C ALA A 367 15.92 -13.02 5.59
N ASP A 368 15.82 -12.39 6.74
CA ASP A 368 16.95 -11.77 7.45
C ASP A 368 18.00 -12.80 7.90
N ALA A 369 17.56 -13.96 8.38
CA ALA A 369 18.46 -15.06 8.76
C ALA A 369 19.25 -15.57 7.53
N TRP A 370 18.56 -15.78 6.40
CA TRP A 370 19.21 -16.22 5.18
C TRP A 370 20.20 -15.18 4.64
N LEU A 371 19.78 -13.91 4.54
CA LEU A 371 20.64 -12.81 4.07
C LEU A 371 21.85 -12.57 4.97
N SER A 372 21.74 -12.92 6.25
CA SER A 372 22.82 -12.85 7.24
C SER A 372 23.71 -14.11 7.27
N GLY A 373 23.48 -15.10 6.37
CA GLY A 373 24.26 -16.33 6.32
C GLY A 373 24.00 -17.29 7.50
N ARG A 374 22.78 -17.30 8.06
CA ARG A 374 22.34 -18.19 9.13
C ARG A 374 21.26 -19.18 8.62
N PRO A 375 21.66 -20.19 7.80
CA PRO A 375 20.71 -21.06 7.11
C PRO A 375 19.83 -21.89 8.06
N ALA A 376 20.36 -22.35 9.19
CA ALA A 376 19.59 -23.15 10.15
C ALA A 376 18.45 -22.32 10.80
N ASP A 377 18.70 -21.05 11.09
CA ASP A 377 17.67 -20.14 11.61
C ASP A 377 16.61 -19.88 10.52
N ALA A 378 17.06 -19.66 9.27
CA ALA A 378 16.15 -19.45 8.15
C ALA A 378 15.24 -20.67 7.89
N ASP A 379 15.77 -21.91 8.00
CA ASP A 379 14.99 -23.15 7.90
C ASP A 379 13.92 -23.24 8.98
N GLY A 380 14.29 -22.92 10.23
CA GLY A 380 13.35 -22.89 11.36
C GLY A 380 12.21 -21.89 11.17
N GLU A 381 12.55 -20.66 10.77
CA GLU A 381 11.53 -19.61 10.54
C GLU A 381 10.65 -19.89 9.31
N LEU A 382 11.20 -20.50 8.24
CA LEU A 382 10.43 -20.96 7.10
C LEU A 382 9.38 -22.02 7.50
N ALA A 383 9.76 -22.98 8.34
CA ALA A 383 8.83 -24.00 8.84
C ALA A 383 7.70 -23.38 9.67
N VAL A 384 8.01 -22.39 10.52
CA VAL A 384 7.01 -21.63 11.27
C VAL A 384 6.08 -20.87 10.33
N ALA A 385 6.63 -20.15 9.34
CA ALA A 385 5.85 -19.36 8.39
C ALA A 385 4.90 -20.25 7.56
N ILE A 386 5.36 -21.40 7.04
CA ILE A 386 4.51 -22.34 6.29
C ILE A 386 3.38 -22.88 7.18
N ARG A 387 3.67 -23.22 8.42
CA ARG A 387 2.64 -23.69 9.35
C ARG A 387 1.56 -22.64 9.59
N LEU A 388 1.96 -21.42 9.93
CA LEU A 388 1.05 -20.29 10.16
C LEU A 388 0.20 -19.97 8.91
N ALA A 389 0.83 -19.95 7.73
CA ALA A 389 0.13 -19.70 6.46
C ALA A 389 -0.90 -20.78 6.13
N ARG A 390 -0.62 -22.06 6.42
CA ARG A 390 -1.58 -23.14 6.25
C ARG A 390 -2.74 -23.08 7.23
N GLU A 391 -2.46 -22.78 8.51
CA GLU A 391 -3.49 -22.65 9.55
C GLU A 391 -4.48 -21.51 9.27
N SER A 392 -4.02 -20.45 8.59
CA SER A 392 -4.83 -19.26 8.26
C SER A 392 -5.36 -19.24 6.82
N ASP A 393 -5.03 -20.23 5.99
CA ASP A 393 -5.30 -20.22 4.53
C ASP A 393 -4.81 -18.93 3.86
N ASP A 394 -3.56 -18.53 4.18
CA ASP A 394 -3.00 -17.26 3.76
C ASP A 394 -2.50 -17.31 2.31
N ALA A 395 -2.77 -16.25 1.56
CA ALA A 395 -2.39 -16.11 0.15
C ALA A 395 -0.87 -16.15 -0.11
N ARG A 396 -0.04 -15.96 0.92
CA ARG A 396 1.42 -16.03 0.84
C ARG A 396 1.97 -17.46 0.87
N LEU A 397 1.13 -18.47 1.17
CA LEU A 397 1.57 -19.87 1.23
C LEU A 397 2.29 -20.36 -0.03
N PRO A 398 1.81 -20.10 -1.27
CA PRO A 398 2.51 -20.54 -2.48
C PRO A 398 3.92 -19.95 -2.63
N LEU A 399 4.13 -18.70 -2.17
CA LEU A 399 5.45 -18.07 -2.17
C LEU A 399 6.42 -18.81 -1.23
N LEU A 400 5.96 -19.17 -0.02
CA LEU A 400 6.74 -19.92 0.96
C LEU A 400 7.07 -21.34 0.47
N GLU A 401 6.10 -22.04 -0.11
CA GLU A 401 6.28 -23.38 -0.65
C GLU A 401 7.21 -23.36 -1.87
N GLY A 402 7.22 -22.29 -2.65
CA GLY A 402 8.10 -22.14 -3.82
C GLY A 402 9.59 -22.06 -3.47
N ILE A 403 9.94 -21.66 -2.26
CA ILE A 403 11.34 -21.61 -1.79
C ILE A 403 11.70 -22.76 -0.84
N ALA A 404 10.77 -23.67 -0.57
CA ALA A 404 10.89 -24.73 0.42
C ALA A 404 11.19 -26.08 -0.22
N VAL A 405 12.01 -26.89 0.44
CA VAL A 405 12.23 -28.31 0.12
C VAL A 405 12.17 -29.17 1.38
N PRO A 406 11.83 -30.48 1.28
CA PRO A 406 11.89 -31.37 2.43
C PRO A 406 13.29 -31.46 3.01
N ALA A 407 13.38 -31.42 4.33
CA ALA A 407 14.62 -31.67 5.06
C ALA A 407 14.78 -33.19 5.38
N PRO A 408 16.01 -33.70 5.57
CA PRO A 408 16.27 -35.12 5.83
C PRO A 408 15.63 -35.65 7.12
N ASP A 409 15.35 -34.78 8.07
CA ASP A 409 14.68 -35.06 9.35
C ASP A 409 13.16 -35.05 9.29
N GLY A 410 12.58 -34.87 8.07
CA GLY A 410 11.15 -34.76 7.84
C GLY A 410 10.59 -33.35 8.01
N GLY A 411 11.42 -32.36 8.32
CA GLY A 411 11.08 -30.95 8.38
C GLY A 411 11.09 -30.26 7.02
N VAL A 412 11.21 -28.94 7.04
CA VAL A 412 11.31 -28.08 5.83
C VAL A 412 12.58 -27.25 5.92
N ARG A 413 13.24 -27.05 4.79
CA ARG A 413 14.39 -26.15 4.68
C ARG A 413 14.30 -25.27 3.44
N VAL A 414 15.03 -24.16 3.44
CA VAL A 414 15.15 -23.29 2.29
C VAL A 414 15.88 -24.06 1.16
N HIS A 415 15.35 -23.98 -0.06
CA HIS A 415 15.93 -24.63 -1.22
C HIS A 415 17.38 -24.17 -1.45
N PRO A 416 18.38 -25.07 -1.59
CA PRO A 416 19.78 -24.70 -1.75
C PRO A 416 20.08 -23.81 -2.97
N GLY A 417 19.22 -23.87 -3.98
CA GLY A 417 19.33 -23.05 -5.20
C GLY A 417 18.50 -21.77 -5.17
N VAL A 418 17.93 -21.37 -4.01
CA VAL A 418 17.20 -20.12 -3.88
C VAL A 418 18.12 -18.94 -4.17
N THR A 419 17.64 -17.99 -4.95
CA THR A 419 18.40 -16.80 -5.33
C THR A 419 18.26 -15.69 -4.28
N HIS A 420 19.21 -14.77 -4.25
CA HIS A 420 19.16 -13.58 -3.41
C HIS A 420 17.88 -12.79 -3.67
N GLY A 421 17.49 -12.60 -4.94
CA GLY A 421 16.27 -11.89 -5.33
C GLY A 421 14.98 -12.55 -4.84
N GLU A 422 14.90 -13.88 -4.79
CA GLU A 422 13.74 -14.59 -4.25
C GLU A 422 13.60 -14.37 -2.74
N ILE A 423 14.69 -14.30 -2.01
CA ILE A 423 14.68 -13.99 -0.57
C ILE A 423 14.33 -12.50 -0.33
N GLN A 424 14.88 -11.59 -1.11
CA GLN A 424 14.48 -10.18 -1.06
C GLN A 424 12.98 -10.02 -1.35
N ARG A 425 12.46 -10.76 -2.34
CA ARG A 425 11.03 -10.81 -2.63
C ARG A 425 10.22 -11.36 -1.46
N LEU A 426 10.70 -12.39 -0.76
CA LEU A 426 10.05 -12.91 0.46
C LEU A 426 9.92 -11.81 1.51
N GLY A 427 10.98 -11.02 1.75
CA GLY A 427 10.98 -9.87 2.65
C GLY A 427 9.90 -8.85 2.27
N LEU A 428 9.85 -8.39 1.02
CA LEU A 428 8.82 -7.44 0.54
C LEU A 428 7.39 -7.98 0.64
N HIS A 429 7.21 -9.28 0.35
CA HIS A 429 5.86 -9.88 0.41
C HIS A 429 5.43 -10.24 1.82
N SER A 430 6.31 -10.18 2.80
CA SER A 430 5.96 -10.50 4.19
C SER A 430 4.85 -9.59 4.74
N THR A 431 4.86 -8.32 4.39
CA THR A 431 3.86 -7.34 4.85
C THR A 431 2.59 -7.32 4.02
N LYS A 432 2.57 -7.95 2.82
CA LYS A 432 1.38 -7.99 1.98
C LYS A 432 0.39 -9.01 2.54
N THR A 433 -0.75 -8.53 3.02
CA THR A 433 -1.76 -9.36 3.68
C THR A 433 -2.87 -9.78 2.72
N GLY A 434 -3.53 -10.89 3.02
CA GLY A 434 -4.64 -11.41 2.23
C GLY A 434 -5.86 -10.49 2.25
N ARG A 435 -6.76 -10.65 1.28
CA ARG A 435 -7.88 -9.72 1.01
C ARG A 435 -8.99 -9.81 2.05
N PRO A 436 -9.47 -8.68 2.62
CA PRO A 436 -10.71 -8.66 3.39
C PRO A 436 -11.93 -8.81 2.47
N ALA A 437 -13.06 -9.24 3.03
CA ALA A 437 -14.35 -9.14 2.34
C ALA A 437 -14.62 -7.66 1.99
N ALA A 438 -15.11 -7.41 0.77
CA ALA A 438 -15.45 -6.07 0.33
C ALA A 438 -16.58 -5.49 1.19
N ILE A 439 -16.40 -4.26 1.68
CA ILE A 439 -17.47 -3.48 2.32
C ILE A 439 -18.25 -2.77 1.23
N ALA A 440 -19.56 -2.89 1.28
CA ALA A 440 -20.40 -2.07 0.42
C ALA A 440 -20.28 -0.59 0.83
N PRO A 441 -20.10 0.36 -0.11
CA PRO A 441 -20.15 1.78 0.21
C PRO A 441 -21.50 2.10 0.86
N ALA A 442 -21.50 3.03 1.82
CA ALA A 442 -22.72 3.44 2.51
C ALA A 442 -23.76 3.90 1.48
N SER A 443 -24.75 3.07 1.21
CA SER A 443 -25.87 3.42 0.35
C SER A 443 -26.69 4.49 1.08
N GLY A 444 -26.66 5.72 0.54
CA GLY A 444 -27.68 6.69 0.87
C GLY A 444 -29.06 6.03 0.73
N ARG A 445 -29.89 6.08 1.74
CA ARG A 445 -31.25 5.50 1.75
C ARG A 445 -32.03 6.00 0.54
N ALA A 446 -32.05 5.20 -0.51
CA ALA A 446 -33.07 5.26 -1.53
C ALA A 446 -33.56 3.82 -1.74
N GLY A 447 -34.80 3.55 -1.35
CA GLY A 447 -35.42 2.26 -1.51
C GLY A 447 -35.56 1.90 -3.00
N GLY A 448 -35.30 0.66 -3.32
CA GLY A 448 -35.51 0.08 -4.64
C GLY A 448 -34.99 -1.35 -4.69
N GLU A 449 -35.91 -2.30 -4.65
CA GLU A 449 -35.67 -3.71 -4.87
C GLU A 449 -35.16 -3.99 -6.29
N GLY A 450 -34.26 -4.95 -6.39
CA GLY A 450 -34.24 -5.83 -7.57
C GLY A 450 -33.00 -5.77 -8.45
N GLY A 451 -32.37 -6.89 -8.58
CA GLY A 451 -31.52 -7.23 -9.70
C GLY A 451 -30.23 -7.93 -9.33
N ARG A 452 -30.28 -9.24 -9.06
CA ARG A 452 -29.09 -10.09 -9.17
C ARG A 452 -28.68 -10.13 -10.64
N SER A 453 -27.56 -9.54 -10.99
CA SER A 453 -26.92 -9.79 -12.28
C SER A 453 -26.32 -11.21 -12.23
N ALA A 454 -26.92 -12.13 -12.97
CA ALA A 454 -26.32 -13.41 -13.28
C ALA A 454 -25.16 -13.17 -14.24
N GLY A 455 -23.91 -13.54 -13.88
CA GLY A 455 -22.80 -13.58 -14.81
C GLY A 455 -21.44 -13.06 -14.32
N ALA A 456 -21.19 -12.86 -13.04
CA ALA A 456 -19.85 -12.50 -12.57
C ALA A 456 -19.17 -13.69 -11.89
N ARG A 457 -17.94 -14.01 -12.32
CA ARG A 457 -17.08 -15.02 -11.66
C ARG A 457 -16.17 -14.32 -10.65
N THR A 458 -16.07 -14.87 -9.46
CA THR A 458 -15.15 -14.39 -8.43
C THR A 458 -13.84 -15.16 -8.51
N CYS A 459 -12.73 -14.45 -8.62
CA CYS A 459 -11.41 -15.06 -8.57
C CYS A 459 -11.14 -15.69 -7.20
N ARG A 460 -10.81 -16.97 -7.15
CA ARG A 460 -10.48 -17.66 -5.90
C ARG A 460 -9.15 -17.21 -5.29
N GLY A 461 -8.24 -16.67 -6.09
CA GLY A 461 -6.94 -16.21 -5.64
C GLY A 461 -6.95 -14.82 -5.00
N CYS A 462 -7.80 -13.91 -5.48
CA CYS A 462 -7.85 -12.52 -5.00
C CYS A 462 -9.26 -11.99 -4.75
N GLY A 463 -10.32 -12.75 -5.00
CA GLY A 463 -11.73 -12.37 -4.82
C GLY A 463 -12.23 -11.32 -5.84
N GLU A 464 -11.46 -10.98 -6.89
CA GLU A 464 -11.90 -10.05 -7.94
C GLU A 464 -13.09 -10.64 -8.70
N LEU A 465 -14.06 -9.77 -9.01
CA LEU A 465 -15.17 -10.11 -9.90
C LEU A 465 -14.71 -9.90 -11.33
N ALA A 466 -14.73 -10.96 -12.13
CA ALA A 466 -14.49 -10.92 -13.56
C ALA A 466 -15.82 -11.06 -14.32
N ASP A 467 -15.99 -10.26 -15.36
CA ASP A 467 -17.17 -10.35 -16.22
C ASP A 467 -17.09 -11.62 -17.09
N GLU A 468 -18.12 -12.47 -17.04
CA GLU A 468 -18.16 -13.72 -17.81
C GLU A 468 -18.14 -13.48 -19.33
N GLU A 469 -18.61 -12.32 -19.78
CA GLU A 469 -18.63 -11.96 -21.18
C GLU A 469 -17.23 -11.62 -21.76
N ALA A 470 -16.25 -11.36 -20.88
CA ALA A 470 -14.89 -11.00 -21.31
C ALA A 470 -14.03 -12.21 -21.73
N GLY A 471 -14.50 -13.45 -21.56
CA GLY A 471 -13.76 -14.66 -21.95
C GLY A 471 -12.40 -14.86 -21.26
N LEU A 472 -12.19 -14.23 -20.11
CA LEU A 472 -10.92 -14.24 -19.41
C LEU A 472 -10.61 -15.61 -18.84
N THR A 473 -9.43 -16.13 -19.18
CA THR A 473 -8.90 -17.40 -18.64
C THR A 473 -8.09 -17.21 -17.36
N PHE A 474 -7.63 -15.98 -17.09
CA PHE A 474 -6.84 -15.61 -15.92
C PHE A 474 -7.41 -14.35 -15.26
N CYS A 475 -7.29 -14.27 -13.95
CA CYS A 475 -7.67 -13.08 -13.19
C CYS A 475 -6.71 -11.92 -13.52
N GLU A 476 -7.25 -10.81 -14.02
CA GLU A 476 -6.45 -9.63 -14.36
C GLU A 476 -5.78 -8.98 -13.15
N ALA A 477 -6.33 -9.16 -11.95
CA ALA A 477 -5.82 -8.54 -10.73
C ALA A 477 -4.67 -9.33 -10.08
N CYS A 478 -4.66 -10.67 -10.17
CA CYS A 478 -3.66 -11.49 -9.48
C CYS A 478 -3.00 -12.57 -10.35
N GLY A 479 -3.41 -12.71 -11.62
CA GLY A 479 -2.90 -13.71 -12.55
C GLY A 479 -3.34 -15.16 -12.27
N ALA A 480 -4.23 -15.40 -11.30
CA ALA A 480 -4.74 -16.74 -11.03
C ALA A 480 -5.63 -17.22 -12.16
N GLN A 481 -5.49 -18.50 -12.56
CA GLN A 481 -6.29 -19.09 -13.60
C GLN A 481 -7.71 -19.36 -13.11
N PHE A 482 -8.74 -19.00 -13.90
CA PHE A 482 -10.12 -19.38 -13.63
C PHE A 482 -10.33 -20.87 -14.00
N GLU A 483 -10.71 -21.70 -13.04
CA GLU A 483 -11.07 -23.09 -13.32
C GLU A 483 -12.34 -23.14 -14.20
N GLY A 484 -12.27 -23.82 -15.33
CA GLY A 484 -13.45 -24.19 -16.13
C GLY A 484 -13.50 -23.74 -17.60
N GLY A 485 -12.37 -23.37 -18.20
CA GLY A 485 -12.27 -23.19 -19.65
C GLY A 485 -11.84 -24.47 -20.36
N ASN A 486 -12.75 -25.38 -20.70
CA ASN A 486 -12.52 -26.34 -21.77
C ASN A 486 -12.45 -25.51 -23.07
N LEU A 487 -11.28 -25.46 -23.68
CA LEU A 487 -11.16 -25.05 -25.08
C LEU A 487 -11.72 -26.15 -25.98
N PRO A 488 -12.42 -25.77 -27.08
CA PRO A 488 -12.83 -26.73 -28.10
C PRO A 488 -11.66 -27.30 -28.87
#